data_59b673de2a03e0dc25fcc69cc82d7a07
#
_entry.id   59b673de2a03e0dc25fcc69cc82d7a07
#
_cell.length_a   1.000
_cell.length_b   1.000
_cell.length_c   1.000
_cell.angle_alpha   90.00
_cell.angle_beta   90.00
_cell.angle_gamma   90.00
#
_symmetry.space_group_name_H-M   'P 1'
#
loop_
_entity.id
_entity.type
_entity.pdbx_description
1 polymer ?
#
loop_
_entity_poly.entity_id
_entity_poly.type
_entity_poly.pdbx_seq_one_letter_code
_entity_poly.pdbx_strand_id
1 'polypeptide(L)'
;MSILEVKNLSHGFGDRAIFENVSFRLLKGEHIGLVGANGEGKSTFMSIVTGKLQPDEGKVEWSKYVTAGYLDQHAVLEKGMTVRDVLRTAFDELFKTEERINKIYMSMAEEGADVDALMEEVGELQDRLETRDF
;
A
#
# COMPACT_ATOMS: atom_id res chain seq x y z
N MET A 1 -19.42 -2.08 -0.86
CA MET A 1 -18.37 -1.15 -1.31
C MET A 1 -17.17 -1.99 -1.74
N SER A 2 -16.67 -1.78 -2.98
CA SER A 2 -15.52 -2.52 -3.50
C SER A 2 -14.23 -2.00 -2.83
N ILE A 3 -13.38 -2.90 -2.35
CA ILE A 3 -12.07 -2.57 -1.78
C ILE A 3 -10.95 -2.76 -2.79
N LEU A 4 -11.14 -3.67 -3.76
CA LEU A 4 -10.22 -3.93 -4.86
C LEU A 4 -11.02 -4.22 -6.12
N GLU A 5 -10.61 -3.66 -7.24
CA GLU A 5 -11.14 -3.98 -8.56
C GLU A 5 -10.00 -4.28 -9.53
N VAL A 6 -10.07 -5.43 -10.16
CA VAL A 6 -9.15 -5.89 -11.19
C VAL A 6 -9.92 -5.95 -12.51
N LYS A 7 -9.38 -5.31 -13.55
CA LYS A 7 -10.03 -5.16 -14.87
C LYS A 7 -9.12 -5.63 -15.98
N ASN A 8 -9.57 -6.64 -16.73
CA ASN A 8 -8.96 -7.15 -17.96
C ASN A 8 -7.45 -7.39 -17.80
N LEU A 9 -7.06 -7.93 -16.65
CA LEU A 9 -5.66 -8.12 -16.31
C LEU A 9 -5.07 -9.25 -17.13
N SER A 10 -3.99 -8.97 -17.87
CA SER A 10 -3.21 -9.94 -18.62
C SER A 10 -1.74 -9.78 -18.32
N HIS A 11 -1.03 -10.89 -18.19
CA HIS A 11 0.42 -10.88 -18.00
C HIS A 11 1.05 -12.19 -18.47
N GLY A 12 2.26 -12.08 -19.03
CA GLY A 12 3.05 -13.20 -19.48
C GLY A 12 4.56 -12.95 -19.36
N PHE A 13 5.34 -13.99 -19.62
CA PHE A 13 6.79 -13.89 -19.72
C PHE A 13 7.25 -14.46 -21.05
N GLY A 14 7.80 -13.59 -21.90
CA GLY A 14 8.14 -13.94 -23.29
C GLY A 14 6.89 -14.41 -24.04
N ASP A 15 6.97 -15.58 -24.66
CA ASP A 15 5.86 -16.16 -25.44
C ASP A 15 4.83 -16.93 -24.59
N ARG A 16 4.99 -16.96 -23.27
CA ARG A 16 4.09 -17.70 -22.38
C ARG A 16 3.17 -16.76 -21.61
N ALA A 17 1.88 -16.77 -21.99
CA ALA A 17 0.85 -16.13 -21.18
C ALA A 17 0.69 -16.89 -19.85
N ILE A 18 0.63 -16.15 -18.74
CA ILE A 18 0.40 -16.67 -17.38
C ILE A 18 -1.08 -16.60 -17.06
N PHE A 19 -1.71 -15.47 -17.34
CA PHE A 19 -3.14 -15.27 -17.25
C PHE A 19 -3.58 -14.21 -18.27
N GLU A 20 -4.82 -14.32 -18.73
CA GLU A 20 -5.39 -13.45 -19.74
C GLU A 20 -6.77 -12.97 -19.33
N ASN A 21 -7.02 -11.67 -19.51
CA ASN A 21 -8.31 -11.02 -19.33
C ASN A 21 -9.02 -11.33 -18.00
N VAL A 22 -8.27 -11.37 -16.91
CA VAL A 22 -8.80 -11.62 -15.57
C VAL A 22 -9.47 -10.38 -15.03
N SER A 23 -10.74 -10.51 -14.63
CA SER A 23 -11.50 -9.42 -14.01
C SER A 23 -12.28 -9.92 -12.81
N PHE A 24 -12.17 -9.22 -11.69
CA PHE A 24 -12.97 -9.50 -10.50
C PHE A 24 -13.02 -8.29 -9.58
N ARG A 25 -13.89 -8.36 -8.58
CA ARG A 25 -13.98 -7.40 -7.47
C ARG A 25 -13.87 -8.12 -6.15
N LEU A 26 -13.23 -7.48 -5.19
CA LEU A 26 -13.25 -7.88 -3.79
C LEU A 26 -14.08 -6.86 -3.01
N LEU A 27 -15.12 -7.31 -2.34
CA LEU A 27 -15.98 -6.48 -1.51
C LEU A 27 -15.55 -6.56 -0.04
N LYS A 28 -15.98 -5.60 0.76
CA LYS A 28 -15.71 -5.60 2.20
C LYS A 28 -16.27 -6.85 2.87
N GLY A 29 -15.42 -7.57 3.60
CA GLY A 29 -15.79 -8.80 4.30
C GLY A 29 -15.70 -10.07 3.46
N GLU A 30 -15.38 -9.98 2.17
CA GLU A 30 -15.16 -11.17 1.34
C GLU A 30 -13.76 -11.75 1.51
N HIS A 31 -13.67 -13.07 1.29
CA HIS A 31 -12.42 -13.82 1.25
C HIS A 31 -12.34 -14.52 -0.10
N ILE A 32 -11.25 -14.30 -0.82
CA ILE A 32 -11.00 -14.94 -2.12
C ILE A 32 -9.80 -15.87 -1.99
N GLY A 33 -9.98 -17.13 -2.45
CA GLY A 33 -8.91 -18.11 -2.57
C GLY A 33 -8.30 -18.09 -3.97
N LEU A 34 -6.99 -17.90 -4.09
CA LEU A 34 -6.25 -18.06 -5.33
C LEU A 34 -5.61 -19.45 -5.35
N VAL A 35 -6.14 -20.34 -6.20
CA VAL A 35 -5.71 -21.73 -6.30
C VAL A 35 -5.09 -22.02 -7.67
N GLY A 36 -4.16 -22.95 -7.72
CA GLY A 36 -3.45 -23.37 -8.92
C GLY A 36 -2.18 -24.15 -8.57
N ALA A 37 -1.62 -24.88 -9.52
CA ALA A 37 -0.39 -25.61 -9.34
C ALA A 37 0.83 -24.68 -9.14
N ASN A 38 1.95 -25.23 -8.69
CA ASN A 38 3.17 -24.47 -8.57
C ASN A 38 3.69 -24.05 -9.95
N GLY A 39 4.11 -22.79 -10.08
CA GLY A 39 4.56 -22.23 -11.36
C GLY A 39 3.45 -21.68 -12.26
N GLU A 40 2.18 -21.71 -11.84
CA GLU A 40 1.03 -21.19 -12.60
C GLU A 40 0.76 -19.69 -12.38
N GLY A 41 1.71 -18.95 -11.83
CA GLY A 41 1.64 -17.49 -11.76
C GLY A 41 0.94 -16.89 -10.54
N LYS A 42 0.60 -17.67 -9.49
CA LYS A 42 -0.03 -17.14 -8.27
C LYS A 42 0.77 -16.01 -7.62
N SER A 43 2.09 -16.19 -7.47
CA SER A 43 2.98 -15.16 -6.91
C SER A 43 3.12 -13.96 -7.83
N THR A 44 3.12 -14.18 -9.15
CA THR A 44 3.12 -13.11 -10.15
C THR A 44 1.86 -12.27 -10.04
N PHE A 45 0.70 -12.93 -9.96
CA PHE A 45 -0.59 -12.26 -9.77
C PHE A 45 -0.61 -11.43 -8.49
N MET A 46 -0.17 -11.98 -7.37
CA MET A 46 -0.06 -11.24 -6.10
C MET A 46 0.91 -10.07 -6.18
N SER A 47 2.02 -10.20 -6.91
CA SER A 47 2.96 -9.10 -7.12
C SER A 47 2.34 -7.95 -7.93
N ILE A 48 1.48 -8.26 -8.91
CA ILE A 48 0.75 -7.26 -9.68
C ILE A 48 -0.33 -6.59 -8.81
N VAL A 49 -1.11 -7.36 -8.08
CA VAL A 49 -2.17 -6.82 -7.20
C VAL A 49 -1.59 -5.92 -6.11
N THR A 50 -0.40 -6.22 -5.60
CA THR A 50 0.31 -5.40 -4.60
C THR A 50 1.12 -4.24 -5.19
N GLY A 51 1.14 -4.09 -6.52
CA GLY A 51 1.86 -3.02 -7.21
C GLY A 51 3.37 -3.21 -7.32
N LYS A 52 3.90 -4.39 -6.94
CA LYS A 52 5.32 -4.74 -7.08
C LYS A 52 5.73 -5.02 -8.53
N LEU A 53 4.78 -5.41 -9.36
CA LEU A 53 4.95 -5.72 -10.77
C LEU A 53 3.85 -5.04 -11.58
N GLN A 54 4.19 -4.48 -12.74
CA GLN A 54 3.21 -3.92 -13.66
C GLN A 54 2.63 -5.03 -14.56
N PRO A 55 1.32 -5.07 -14.81
CA PRO A 55 0.74 -5.99 -15.78
C PRO A 55 1.06 -5.54 -17.21
N ASP A 56 0.96 -6.46 -18.17
CA ASP A 56 1.09 -6.13 -19.59
C ASP A 56 -0.15 -5.40 -20.09
N GLU A 57 -1.33 -5.84 -19.63
CA GLU A 57 -2.61 -5.20 -19.92
C GLU A 57 -3.53 -5.18 -18.70
N GLY A 58 -4.51 -4.28 -18.73
CA GLY A 58 -5.49 -4.12 -17.68
C GLY A 58 -5.01 -3.24 -16.54
N LYS A 59 -5.78 -3.24 -15.44
CA LYS A 59 -5.45 -2.43 -14.28
C LYS A 59 -5.98 -3.00 -12.97
N VAL A 60 -5.31 -2.59 -11.90
CA VAL A 60 -5.66 -2.89 -10.51
C VAL A 60 -5.97 -1.58 -9.81
N GLU A 61 -7.16 -1.47 -9.24
CA GLU A 61 -7.64 -0.28 -8.55
C GLU A 61 -8.01 -0.62 -7.10
N TRP A 62 -7.27 -0.05 -6.15
CA TRP A 62 -7.58 -0.12 -4.73
C TRP A 62 -8.45 1.06 -4.31
N SER A 63 -9.38 0.83 -3.40
CA SER A 63 -10.13 1.92 -2.78
C SER A 63 -9.18 2.85 -2.01
N LYS A 64 -9.39 4.16 -2.09
CA LYS A 64 -8.57 5.19 -1.43
C LYS A 64 -8.48 5.05 0.09
N TYR A 65 -9.45 4.39 0.70
CA TYR A 65 -9.57 4.25 2.16
C TYR A 65 -9.08 2.90 2.68
N VAL A 66 -8.42 2.10 1.82
CA VAL A 66 -7.94 0.76 2.16
C VAL A 66 -6.41 0.76 2.21
N THR A 67 -5.87 0.26 3.30
CA THR A 67 -4.45 -0.07 3.41
C THR A 67 -4.29 -1.57 3.16
N ALA A 68 -3.51 -1.92 2.15
CA ALA A 68 -3.22 -3.31 1.82
C ALA A 68 -1.95 -3.78 2.55
N GLY A 69 -2.03 -4.93 3.21
CA GLY A 69 -0.88 -5.64 3.74
C GLY A 69 -0.60 -6.88 2.89
N TYR A 70 0.67 -7.21 2.69
CA TYR A 70 1.11 -8.40 1.99
C TYR A 70 2.06 -9.22 2.87
N LEU A 71 1.65 -10.46 3.18
CA LEU A 71 2.50 -11.41 3.86
C LEU A 71 3.21 -12.27 2.81
N ASP A 72 4.51 -12.06 2.65
CA ASP A 72 5.34 -12.83 1.72
C ASP A 72 5.59 -14.24 2.27
N GLN A 73 5.65 -15.22 1.38
CA GLN A 73 6.00 -16.61 1.71
C GLN A 73 7.41 -16.72 2.30
N HIS A 74 8.30 -15.84 1.88
CA HIS A 74 9.68 -15.71 2.36
C HIS A 74 9.89 -14.30 2.93
N ALA A 75 9.33 -14.04 4.12
CA ALA A 75 9.60 -12.80 4.81
C ALA A 75 11.08 -12.69 5.15
N VAL A 76 11.78 -11.83 4.44
CA VAL A 76 13.20 -11.53 4.72
C VAL A 76 13.24 -10.44 5.77
N LEU A 77 13.62 -10.82 7.00
CA LEU A 77 13.90 -9.84 8.04
C LEU A 77 15.32 -9.28 7.81
N GLU A 78 15.45 -7.97 7.88
CA GLU A 78 16.75 -7.32 7.77
C GLU A 78 17.64 -7.71 8.97
N LYS A 79 18.88 -8.10 8.69
CA LYS A 79 19.85 -8.49 9.75
C LYS A 79 20.12 -7.29 10.64
N GLY A 80 20.01 -7.51 11.96
CA GLY A 80 20.27 -6.49 12.97
C GLY A 80 19.04 -5.76 13.50
N MET A 81 17.87 -5.96 12.91
CA MET A 81 16.62 -5.48 13.46
C MET A 81 16.17 -6.30 14.66
N THR A 82 15.70 -5.63 15.70
CA THR A 82 14.98 -6.27 16.79
C THR A 82 13.54 -6.56 16.37
N VAL A 83 12.83 -7.44 17.11
CA VAL A 83 11.39 -7.68 16.90
C VAL A 83 10.59 -6.38 16.97
N ARG A 84 10.97 -5.49 17.88
CA ARG A 84 10.34 -4.16 18.01
C ARG A 84 10.53 -3.33 16.74
N ASP A 85 11.73 -3.32 16.16
CA ASP A 85 12.01 -2.55 14.96
C ASP A 85 11.17 -3.06 13.78
N VAL A 86 11.06 -4.38 13.62
CA VAL A 86 10.22 -5.01 12.58
C VAL A 86 8.74 -4.63 12.78
N LEU A 87 8.23 -4.67 14.01
CA LEU A 87 6.85 -4.27 14.28
C LEU A 87 6.62 -2.78 14.01
N ARG A 88 7.60 -1.93 14.29
CA ARG A 88 7.51 -0.49 14.00
C ARG A 88 7.44 -0.19 12.51
N THR A 89 8.04 -1.00 11.63
CA THR A 89 7.95 -0.78 10.17
C THR A 89 6.51 -0.80 9.65
N ALA A 90 5.61 -1.54 10.31
CA ALA A 90 4.19 -1.53 9.96
C ALA A 90 3.52 -0.16 10.17
N PHE A 91 4.13 0.71 10.97
CA PHE A 91 3.64 2.04 11.32
C PHE A 91 4.52 3.16 10.74
N ASP A 92 5.49 2.85 9.88
CA ASP A 92 6.42 3.82 9.30
C ASP A 92 5.74 5.04 8.68
N GLU A 93 4.60 4.85 8.00
CA GLU A 93 3.81 5.94 7.42
C GLU A 93 3.28 6.91 8.50
N LEU A 94 2.90 6.39 9.66
CA LEU A 94 2.40 7.22 10.76
C LEU A 94 3.55 7.98 11.42
N PHE A 95 4.70 7.33 11.65
CA PHE A 95 5.90 8.01 12.16
C PHE A 95 6.41 9.09 11.21
N LYS A 96 6.39 8.85 9.90
CA LYS A 96 6.72 9.88 8.88
C LYS A 96 5.74 11.05 8.91
N THR A 97 4.46 10.76 9.13
CA THR A 97 3.43 11.80 9.26
C THR A 97 3.70 12.67 10.50
N GLU A 98 4.00 12.06 11.65
CA GLU A 98 4.38 12.77 12.87
C GLU A 98 5.65 13.63 12.67
N GLU A 99 6.67 13.06 12.03
CA GLU A 99 7.90 13.80 11.69
C GLU A 99 7.60 14.99 10.76
N ARG A 100 6.68 14.83 9.80
CA ARG A 100 6.25 15.92 8.90
C ARG A 100 5.58 17.04 9.68
N ILE A 101 4.66 16.71 10.60
CA ILE A 101 4.01 17.70 11.48
C ILE A 101 5.07 18.48 12.27
N ASN A 102 6.05 17.80 12.87
CA ASN A 102 7.11 18.45 13.62
C ASN A 102 7.96 19.38 12.75
N LYS A 103 8.25 18.98 11.50
CA LYS A 103 8.96 19.85 10.54
C LYS A 103 8.15 21.09 10.17
N ILE A 104 6.85 20.96 9.99
CA ILE A 104 5.96 22.08 9.71
C ILE A 104 5.94 23.07 10.89
N TYR A 105 5.84 22.59 12.12
CA TYR A 105 5.94 23.48 13.30
C TYR A 105 7.26 24.23 13.38
N MET A 106 8.38 23.61 12.99
CA MET A 106 9.66 24.28 12.92
C MET A 106 9.68 25.36 11.84
N SER A 107 9.12 25.06 10.65
CA SER A 107 9.09 26.03 9.55
C SER A 107 8.15 27.20 9.77
N MET A 108 7.14 27.07 10.63
CA MET A 108 6.29 28.20 11.05
C MET A 108 7.04 29.29 11.80
N ALA A 109 8.19 28.95 12.40
CA ALA A 109 9.04 29.91 13.10
C ALA A 109 9.97 30.69 12.16
N GLU A 110 10.01 30.36 10.88
CA GLU A 110 10.84 31.05 9.90
C GLU A 110 10.20 32.37 9.43
N GLU A 111 11.01 33.39 9.17
CA GLU A 111 10.54 34.69 8.74
C GLU A 111 9.94 34.61 7.32
N GLY A 112 8.66 34.97 7.18
CA GLY A 112 7.92 34.93 5.91
C GLY A 112 7.15 33.63 5.63
N ALA A 113 7.04 32.74 6.62
CA ALA A 113 6.25 31.51 6.48
C ALA A 113 4.75 31.83 6.33
N ASP A 114 4.07 31.13 5.42
CA ASP A 114 2.61 31.15 5.32
C ASP A 114 2.00 30.24 6.41
N VAL A 115 1.84 30.84 7.59
CA VAL A 115 1.39 30.12 8.79
C VAL A 115 -0.01 29.52 8.61
N ASP A 116 -0.91 30.19 7.88
CA ASP A 116 -2.29 29.71 7.69
C ASP A 116 -2.32 28.43 6.84
N ALA A 117 -1.57 28.41 5.72
CA ALA A 117 -1.47 27.21 4.88
C ALA A 117 -0.77 26.05 5.61
N LEU A 118 0.27 26.35 6.41
CA LEU A 118 0.97 25.34 7.20
C LEU A 118 0.09 24.76 8.32
N MET A 119 -0.76 25.58 8.94
CA MET A 119 -1.72 25.09 9.94
C MET A 119 -2.82 24.21 9.34
N GLU A 120 -3.28 24.52 8.12
CA GLU A 120 -4.23 23.66 7.41
C GLU A 120 -3.61 22.29 7.10
N GLU A 121 -2.34 22.25 6.61
CA GLU A 121 -1.62 20.98 6.38
C GLU A 121 -1.46 20.17 7.68
N VAL A 122 -1.13 20.83 8.80
CA VAL A 122 -1.04 20.17 10.11
C VAL A 122 -2.37 19.57 10.52
N GLY A 123 -3.48 20.29 10.34
CA GLY A 123 -4.83 19.80 10.65
C GLY A 123 -5.16 18.50 9.90
N GLU A 124 -4.94 18.48 8.59
CA GLU A 124 -5.16 17.28 7.76
C GLU A 124 -4.30 16.08 8.20
N LEU A 125 -3.03 16.33 8.54
CA LEU A 125 -2.11 15.30 8.99
C LEU A 125 -2.48 14.76 10.38
N GLN A 126 -2.93 15.62 11.31
CA GLN A 126 -3.41 15.22 12.62
C GLN A 126 -4.68 14.37 12.54
N ASP A 127 -5.67 14.79 11.75
CA ASP A 127 -6.87 13.99 11.49
C ASP A 127 -6.53 12.60 10.95
N ARG A 128 -5.50 12.51 10.12
CA ARG A 128 -5.01 11.24 9.58
C ARG A 128 -4.40 10.33 10.66
N LEU A 129 -3.69 10.87 11.63
CA LEU A 129 -3.15 10.13 12.77
C LEU A 129 -4.28 9.68 13.70
N GLU A 130 -5.18 10.58 14.08
CA GLU A 130 -6.31 10.28 14.98
C GLU A 130 -7.24 9.20 14.40
N THR A 131 -7.50 9.21 13.09
CA THR A 131 -8.30 8.17 12.41
C THR A 131 -7.66 6.78 12.52
N ARG A 132 -6.38 6.70 12.86
CA ARG A 132 -5.60 5.45 13.02
C ARG A 132 -5.29 5.10 14.46
N ASP A 133 -5.83 5.84 15.46
CA ASP A 133 -5.52 5.69 16.89
C ASP A 133 -4.01 5.77 17.19
N PHE A 134 -3.28 6.69 16.53
CA PHE A 134 -1.83 6.86 16.66
C PHE A 134 -1.48 8.11 17.46
#